data_377fb2be2a58c8b39082b7be85f8c8c5
#
_entry.id   377fb2be2a58c8b39082b7be85f8c8c5
#
_cell.length_a   1.000
_cell.length_b   1.000
_cell.length_c   1.000
_cell.angle_alpha   90.00
_cell.angle_beta   90.00
_cell.angle_gamma   90.00
#
_symmetry.space_group_name_H-M   'P 1'
#
loop_
_entity.id
_entity.type
_entity.pdbx_description
1 polymer ?
#
loop_
_entity_poly.entity_id
_entity_poly.type
_entity_poly.pdbx_seq_one_letter_code
_entity_poly.pdbx_strand_id
1 'polypeptide(L)'
;MKIAENQLIFFQKAGLEYLVRQPLPEIENPPLLLLMHGVGSNEHDMFSLAQHLPDNFLIVSARGPLTLGPNSFAWFQVSFATGVPVINYTQAENSRNTIIQFIDFLKSQFRFDNEKIYVGGFSQGGIMSYSVGLTRPDLIKGIAVMSGRLLSEVKPQIAPAQELRNLNIYISHGVSDNVLQIDYARKANEYLTSIQLNPDYNEFAGGHTITSEMLGSLIIWLKSLKH
;
A
#
# COMPACT_ATOMS: atom_id res chain seq x y z
N MET A 1 -26.95 7.88 -14.53
CA MET A 1 -25.60 7.54 -14.05
C MET A 1 -25.78 6.36 -13.12
N LYS A 2 -25.55 5.13 -13.60
CA LYS A 2 -25.65 3.92 -12.77
C LYS A 2 -24.32 3.77 -12.01
N ILE A 3 -24.37 3.91 -10.69
CA ILE A 3 -23.28 3.53 -9.80
C ILE A 3 -23.14 2.01 -9.95
N ALA A 4 -21.96 1.55 -10.43
CA ALA A 4 -21.67 0.12 -10.47
C ALA A 4 -21.80 -0.44 -9.05
N GLU A 5 -22.60 -1.49 -8.89
CA GLU A 5 -22.80 -2.16 -7.61
C GLU A 5 -21.44 -2.61 -7.06
N ASN A 6 -21.07 -2.09 -5.90
CA ASN A 6 -19.91 -2.54 -5.13
C ASN A 6 -20.18 -3.98 -4.70
N GLN A 7 -19.62 -4.94 -5.43
CA GLN A 7 -19.72 -6.35 -5.04
C GLN A 7 -18.69 -6.63 -3.95
N LEU A 8 -19.19 -6.93 -2.75
CA LEU A 8 -18.44 -7.65 -1.71
C LEU A 8 -18.15 -9.07 -2.22
N ILE A 9 -16.92 -9.35 -2.57
CA ILE A 9 -16.51 -10.70 -2.97
C ILE A 9 -15.66 -11.27 -1.82
N PHE A 10 -16.24 -12.22 -1.07
CA PHE A 10 -15.52 -13.01 -0.09
C PHE A 10 -14.83 -14.18 -0.79
N PHE A 11 -13.50 -14.18 -0.83
CA PHE A 11 -12.74 -15.32 -1.35
C PHE A 11 -11.68 -15.80 -0.37
N GLN A 12 -11.89 -16.98 0.15
CA GLN A 12 -10.99 -17.69 1.09
C GLN A 12 -9.76 -18.34 0.42
N LYS A 13 -9.64 -18.32 -0.90
CA LYS A 13 -8.69 -19.18 -1.63
C LYS A 13 -7.25 -18.69 -1.68
N ALA A 14 -7.00 -17.40 -1.45
CA ALA A 14 -5.63 -16.81 -1.38
C ALA A 14 -5.30 -16.25 0.01
N GLY A 15 -6.06 -16.60 1.04
CA GLY A 15 -5.77 -16.23 2.43
C GLY A 15 -6.12 -14.80 2.84
N LEU A 16 -6.63 -13.95 1.92
CA LEU A 16 -7.06 -12.59 2.24
C LEU A 16 -8.51 -12.34 1.80
N GLU A 17 -9.29 -11.67 2.65
CA GLU A 17 -10.56 -11.06 2.27
C GLU A 17 -10.31 -9.69 1.63
N TYR A 18 -11.16 -9.27 0.68
CA TYR A 18 -10.95 -8.04 -0.05
C TYR A 18 -12.23 -7.46 -0.66
N LEU A 19 -12.18 -6.16 -0.97
CA LEU A 19 -13.19 -5.41 -1.72
C LEU A 19 -12.63 -4.98 -3.06
N VAL A 20 -13.49 -4.89 -4.09
CA VAL A 20 -13.09 -4.51 -5.45
C VAL A 20 -13.94 -3.37 -5.98
N ARG A 21 -13.30 -2.34 -6.54
CA ARG A 21 -13.91 -1.37 -7.45
C ARG A 21 -13.41 -1.63 -8.86
N GLN A 22 -14.31 -1.97 -9.77
CA GLN A 22 -13.99 -2.12 -11.19
C GLN A 22 -13.66 -0.74 -11.82
N PRO A 23 -12.79 -0.70 -12.83
CA PRO A 23 -12.59 0.50 -13.65
C PRO A 23 -13.82 0.82 -14.48
N LEU A 24 -13.80 1.97 -15.19
CA LEU A 24 -14.81 2.25 -16.20
C LEU A 24 -14.82 1.16 -17.29
N PRO A 25 -16.01 0.79 -17.84
CA PRO A 25 -16.16 -0.35 -18.75
C PRO A 25 -15.33 -0.26 -20.03
N GLU A 26 -14.98 0.94 -20.49
CA GLU A 26 -14.16 1.20 -21.68
C GLU A 26 -12.67 0.91 -21.49
N ILE A 27 -12.23 0.67 -20.27
CA ILE A 27 -10.82 0.38 -19.96
C ILE A 27 -10.57 -1.13 -20.02
N GLU A 28 -10.03 -1.60 -21.11
CA GLU A 28 -9.82 -3.05 -21.34
C GLU A 28 -8.73 -3.67 -20.49
N ASN A 29 -7.62 -2.96 -20.26
CA ASN A 29 -6.48 -3.40 -19.47
C ASN A 29 -6.13 -2.32 -18.43
N PRO A 30 -6.91 -2.19 -17.33
CA PRO A 30 -6.66 -1.21 -16.31
C PRO A 30 -5.37 -1.50 -15.53
N PRO A 31 -4.68 -0.50 -15.00
CA PRO A 31 -3.68 -0.74 -13.95
C PRO A 31 -4.38 -1.25 -12.67
N LEU A 32 -3.69 -2.11 -11.91
CA LEU A 32 -4.13 -2.55 -10.58
C LEU A 32 -3.58 -1.62 -9.50
N LEU A 33 -4.43 -1.18 -8.57
CA LEU A 33 -4.03 -0.58 -7.31
C LEU A 33 -4.53 -1.44 -6.14
N LEU A 34 -3.60 -2.11 -5.45
CA LEU A 34 -3.87 -2.85 -4.23
C LEU A 34 -3.65 -1.96 -3.01
N LEU A 35 -4.70 -1.77 -2.21
CA LEU A 35 -4.70 -0.94 -1.01
C LEU A 35 -4.65 -1.79 0.26
N MET A 36 -3.85 -1.34 1.24
CA MET A 36 -3.61 -2.03 2.51
C MET A 36 -3.86 -1.08 3.68
N HIS A 37 -4.67 -1.52 4.64
CA HIS A 37 -5.09 -0.71 5.80
C HIS A 37 -4.04 -0.67 6.92
N GLY A 38 -4.21 0.24 7.88
CA GLY A 38 -3.43 0.33 9.10
C GLY A 38 -3.79 -0.75 10.14
N VAL A 39 -2.95 -0.94 11.15
CA VAL A 39 -3.22 -1.86 12.27
C VAL A 39 -4.52 -1.49 12.97
N GLY A 40 -5.33 -2.50 13.31
CA GLY A 40 -6.60 -2.31 14.00
C GLY A 40 -7.78 -1.93 13.10
N SER A 41 -7.54 -1.74 11.80
CA SER A 41 -8.53 -1.41 10.79
C SER A 41 -8.91 -2.64 9.94
N ASN A 42 -9.50 -2.43 8.78
CA ASN A 42 -9.96 -3.46 7.85
C ASN A 42 -10.00 -2.94 6.40
N GLU A 43 -10.41 -3.80 5.46
CA GLU A 43 -10.49 -3.49 4.03
C GLU A 43 -11.48 -2.37 3.69
N HIS A 44 -12.52 -2.14 4.48
CA HIS A 44 -13.50 -1.07 4.23
C HIS A 44 -12.90 0.32 4.40
N ASP A 45 -11.95 0.47 5.32
CA ASP A 45 -11.29 1.75 5.60
C ASP A 45 -10.59 2.28 4.33
N MET A 46 -9.66 1.51 3.76
CA MET A 46 -8.97 1.93 2.55
C MET A 46 -9.89 1.90 1.31
N PHE A 47 -10.90 1.04 1.30
CA PHE A 47 -11.89 1.01 0.22
C PHE A 47 -12.76 2.28 0.16
N SER A 48 -12.96 2.95 1.29
CA SER A 48 -13.68 4.24 1.34
C SER A 48 -13.01 5.31 0.46
N LEU A 49 -11.71 5.19 0.21
CA LEU A 49 -10.97 6.11 -0.68
C LEU A 49 -11.22 5.82 -2.16
N ALA A 50 -11.63 4.60 -2.50
CA ALA A 50 -11.73 4.14 -3.89
C ALA A 50 -12.62 5.04 -4.76
N GLN A 51 -13.70 5.62 -4.19
CA GLN A 51 -14.60 6.52 -4.90
C GLN A 51 -13.96 7.84 -5.34
N HIS A 52 -12.81 8.22 -4.76
CA HIS A 52 -12.08 9.44 -5.07
C HIS A 52 -10.89 9.21 -5.99
N LEU A 53 -10.45 7.94 -6.09
CA LEU A 53 -9.29 7.56 -6.90
C LEU A 53 -9.65 7.48 -8.39
N PRO A 54 -8.65 7.59 -9.30
CA PRO A 54 -8.91 7.60 -10.74
C PRO A 54 -9.73 6.39 -11.22
N ASP A 55 -10.69 6.64 -12.11
CA ASP A 55 -11.66 5.63 -12.56
C ASP A 55 -11.08 4.59 -13.53
N ASN A 56 -9.87 4.84 -14.04
CA ASN A 56 -9.18 3.91 -14.93
C ASN A 56 -8.45 2.77 -14.20
N PHE A 57 -8.39 2.77 -12.85
CA PHE A 57 -7.78 1.70 -12.07
C PHE A 57 -8.78 0.61 -11.67
N LEU A 58 -8.35 -0.66 -11.74
CA LEU A 58 -8.91 -1.71 -10.91
C LEU A 58 -8.39 -1.51 -9.48
N ILE A 59 -9.27 -1.23 -8.54
CA ILE A 59 -8.89 -1.01 -7.14
C ILE A 59 -9.31 -2.20 -6.30
N VAL A 60 -8.36 -2.75 -5.57
CA VAL A 60 -8.56 -3.84 -4.61
C VAL A 60 -8.13 -3.36 -3.24
N SER A 61 -8.97 -3.47 -2.23
CA SER A 61 -8.63 -3.20 -0.83
C SER A 61 -8.62 -4.51 -0.05
N ALA A 62 -7.45 -4.92 0.44
CA ALA A 62 -7.27 -6.20 1.11
C ALA A 62 -7.30 -6.06 2.64
N ARG A 63 -7.84 -7.10 3.31
CA ARG A 63 -7.82 -7.26 4.77
C ARG A 63 -6.53 -7.93 5.21
N GLY A 64 -5.88 -7.38 6.24
CA GLY A 64 -4.72 -8.02 6.86
C GLY A 64 -5.05 -9.40 7.45
N PRO A 65 -4.12 -10.37 7.41
CA PRO A 65 -4.39 -11.77 7.75
C PRO A 65 -4.57 -12.04 9.25
N LEU A 66 -4.19 -11.11 10.11
CA LEU A 66 -4.24 -11.31 11.56
C LEU A 66 -5.47 -10.62 12.16
N THR A 67 -6.33 -11.41 12.80
CA THR A 67 -7.47 -10.89 13.56
C THR A 67 -7.02 -10.40 14.93
N LEU A 68 -7.28 -9.14 15.25
CA LEU A 68 -7.04 -8.55 16.56
C LEU A 68 -8.31 -8.47 17.43
N GLY A 69 -9.48 -8.48 16.79
CA GLY A 69 -10.80 -8.40 17.41
C GLY A 69 -11.91 -8.27 16.36
N PRO A 70 -13.15 -8.01 16.77
CA PRO A 70 -14.24 -7.77 15.83
C PRO A 70 -13.92 -6.60 14.88
N ASN A 71 -13.95 -6.84 13.56
CA ASN A 71 -13.63 -5.86 12.50
C ASN A 71 -12.26 -5.17 12.63
N SER A 72 -11.31 -5.80 13.32
CA SER A 72 -9.99 -5.24 13.63
C SER A 72 -8.92 -6.24 13.21
N PHE A 73 -8.08 -5.84 12.25
CA PHE A 73 -7.09 -6.71 11.61
C PHE A 73 -5.71 -6.04 11.55
N ALA A 74 -4.70 -6.84 11.25
CA ALA A 74 -3.33 -6.37 11.12
C ALA A 74 -2.55 -7.22 10.10
N TRP A 75 -1.47 -6.65 9.59
CA TRP A 75 -0.49 -7.36 8.76
C TRP A 75 0.54 -8.07 9.64
N PHE A 76 0.87 -7.49 10.80
CA PHE A 76 1.75 -8.07 11.81
C PHE A 76 1.45 -7.46 13.18
N GLN A 77 1.80 -8.17 14.24
CA GLN A 77 1.66 -7.68 15.60
C GLN A 77 2.74 -6.66 15.96
N VAL A 78 2.36 -5.63 16.72
CA VAL A 78 3.26 -4.64 17.29
C VAL A 78 3.06 -4.64 18.80
N SER A 79 4.14 -4.79 19.57
CA SER A 79 4.14 -4.65 21.03
C SER A 79 4.68 -3.29 21.42
N PHE A 80 3.99 -2.62 22.33
CA PHE A 80 4.42 -1.35 22.94
C PHE A 80 4.87 -1.52 24.40
N ALA A 81 5.06 -2.75 24.85
CA ALA A 81 5.37 -3.08 26.25
C ALA A 81 6.66 -2.41 26.77
N THR A 82 7.61 -2.07 25.91
CA THR A 82 8.89 -1.43 26.24
C THR A 82 8.90 0.09 26.02
N GLY A 83 7.75 0.69 25.67
CA GLY A 83 7.67 2.10 25.27
C GLY A 83 8.20 2.39 23.86
N VAL A 84 8.86 1.41 23.23
CA VAL A 84 9.28 1.47 21.83
C VAL A 84 8.52 0.40 21.05
N PRO A 85 7.95 0.72 19.86
CA PRO A 85 7.23 -0.26 19.06
C PRO A 85 8.13 -1.41 18.62
N VAL A 86 7.85 -2.61 19.09
CA VAL A 86 8.53 -3.85 18.68
C VAL A 86 7.64 -4.62 17.71
N ILE A 87 8.14 -4.82 16.51
CA ILE A 87 7.41 -5.49 15.42
C ILE A 87 7.72 -6.98 15.42
N ASN A 88 6.69 -7.79 15.19
CA ASN A 88 6.88 -9.21 14.87
C ASN A 88 7.30 -9.35 13.39
N TYR A 89 8.60 -9.41 13.15
CA TYR A 89 9.17 -9.47 11.79
C TYR A 89 8.81 -10.74 11.03
N THR A 90 8.69 -11.87 11.72
CA THR A 90 8.26 -13.13 11.09
C THR A 90 6.85 -12.99 10.52
N GLN A 91 5.95 -12.34 11.26
CA GLN A 91 4.60 -12.06 10.75
C GLN A 91 4.62 -11.04 9.61
N ALA A 92 5.45 -10.00 9.69
CA ALA A 92 5.60 -9.03 8.61
C ALA A 92 6.10 -9.69 7.32
N GLU A 93 7.09 -10.59 7.42
CA GLU A 93 7.60 -11.36 6.29
C GLU A 93 6.55 -12.33 5.72
N ASN A 94 5.81 -13.02 6.58
CA ASN A 94 4.71 -13.89 6.15
C ASN A 94 3.63 -13.08 5.41
N SER A 95 3.28 -11.90 5.92
CA SER A 95 2.31 -11.01 5.26
C SER A 95 2.83 -10.49 3.91
N ARG A 96 4.13 -10.16 3.81
CA ARG A 96 4.75 -9.80 2.53
C ARG A 96 4.57 -10.91 1.49
N ASN A 97 4.88 -12.15 1.88
CA ASN A 97 4.73 -13.32 1.01
C ASN A 97 3.25 -13.58 0.66
N THR A 98 2.34 -13.41 1.62
CA THR A 98 0.90 -13.54 1.38
C THR A 98 0.39 -12.48 0.39
N ILE A 99 0.85 -11.24 0.48
CA ILE A 99 0.48 -10.17 -0.47
C ILE A 99 0.98 -10.51 -1.88
N ILE A 100 2.21 -11.01 -2.03
CA ILE A 100 2.75 -11.43 -3.33
C ILE A 100 1.88 -12.54 -3.94
N GLN A 101 1.55 -13.59 -3.16
CA GLN A 101 0.68 -14.67 -3.61
C GLN A 101 -0.74 -14.17 -3.93
N PHE A 102 -1.24 -13.19 -3.17
CA PHE A 102 -2.53 -12.58 -3.42
C PHE A 102 -2.55 -11.81 -4.74
N ILE A 103 -1.47 -11.11 -5.11
CA ILE A 103 -1.35 -10.46 -6.42
C ILE A 103 -1.40 -11.49 -7.55
N ASP A 104 -0.72 -12.63 -7.40
CA ASP A 104 -0.78 -13.72 -8.40
C ASP A 104 -2.19 -14.34 -8.49
N PHE A 105 -2.90 -14.44 -7.35
CA PHE A 105 -4.31 -14.82 -7.35
C PHE A 105 -5.16 -13.79 -8.11
N LEU A 106 -4.99 -12.48 -7.87
CA LEU A 106 -5.73 -11.43 -8.56
C LEU A 106 -5.54 -11.49 -10.09
N LYS A 107 -4.34 -11.81 -10.58
CA LYS A 107 -4.07 -12.03 -12.02
C LYS A 107 -4.93 -13.16 -12.62
N SER A 108 -5.30 -14.15 -11.81
CA SER A 108 -6.17 -15.25 -12.23
C SER A 108 -7.66 -14.91 -12.18
N GLN A 109 -8.06 -13.89 -11.42
CA GLN A 109 -9.46 -13.54 -11.18
C GLN A 109 -9.93 -12.34 -12.00
N PHE A 110 -9.03 -11.41 -12.30
CA PHE A 110 -9.36 -10.15 -12.96
C PHE A 110 -8.48 -9.91 -14.17
N ARG A 111 -9.03 -9.23 -15.16
CA ARG A 111 -8.26 -8.74 -16.30
C ARG A 111 -7.71 -7.35 -15.96
N PHE A 112 -6.40 -7.20 -15.92
CA PHE A 112 -5.68 -5.94 -15.75
C PHE A 112 -4.28 -6.03 -16.38
N ASP A 113 -3.61 -4.90 -16.51
CA ASP A 113 -2.24 -4.83 -17.05
C ASP A 113 -1.24 -5.35 -16.01
N ASN A 114 -0.68 -6.53 -16.26
CA ASN A 114 0.28 -7.19 -15.35
C ASN A 114 1.59 -6.41 -15.18
N GLU A 115 1.90 -5.48 -16.08
CA GLU A 115 3.08 -4.60 -16.00
C GLU A 115 2.79 -3.31 -15.21
N LYS A 116 1.53 -3.09 -14.79
CA LYS A 116 1.07 -1.88 -14.12
C LYS A 116 0.38 -2.21 -12.79
N ILE A 117 1.11 -2.89 -11.91
CA ILE A 117 0.65 -3.24 -10.58
C ILE A 117 1.24 -2.23 -9.58
N TYR A 118 0.36 -1.55 -8.87
CA TYR A 118 0.69 -0.59 -7.83
C TYR A 118 0.18 -1.11 -6.49
N VAL A 119 0.97 -0.92 -5.43
CA VAL A 119 0.56 -1.24 -4.06
C VAL A 119 0.62 0.03 -3.22
N GLY A 120 -0.39 0.26 -2.41
CA GLY A 120 -0.44 1.43 -1.55
C GLY A 120 -1.06 1.11 -0.20
N GLY A 121 -0.78 1.93 0.79
CA GLY A 121 -1.40 1.73 2.08
C GLY A 121 -1.08 2.81 3.10
N PHE A 122 -1.86 2.77 4.17
CA PHE A 122 -1.74 3.68 5.30
C PHE A 122 -1.08 2.98 6.49
N SER A 123 -0.18 3.68 7.18
CA SER A 123 0.45 3.20 8.41
C SER A 123 1.09 1.82 8.21
N GLN A 124 0.59 0.76 8.85
CA GLN A 124 1.07 -0.60 8.67
C GLN A 124 0.97 -1.09 7.21
N GLY A 125 -0.10 -0.70 6.49
CA GLY A 125 -0.23 -0.95 5.05
C GLY A 125 0.83 -0.23 4.22
N GLY A 126 1.24 0.98 4.62
CA GLY A 126 2.36 1.70 4.02
C GLY A 126 3.71 1.00 4.27
N ILE A 127 3.91 0.41 5.44
CA ILE A 127 5.07 -0.45 5.76
C ILE A 127 5.10 -1.66 4.80
N MET A 128 3.96 -2.31 4.60
CA MET A 128 3.87 -3.45 3.68
C MET A 128 4.10 -3.04 2.23
N SER A 129 3.68 -1.83 1.83
CA SER A 129 3.94 -1.29 0.49
C SER A 129 5.44 -1.16 0.21
N TYR A 130 6.22 -0.62 1.16
CA TYR A 130 7.69 -0.65 1.07
C TYR A 130 8.23 -2.07 0.95
N SER A 131 7.77 -2.96 1.85
CA SER A 131 8.27 -4.33 1.94
C SER A 131 8.06 -5.11 0.64
N VAL A 132 6.90 -4.98 0.01
CA VAL A 132 6.60 -5.67 -1.26
C VAL A 132 7.30 -4.98 -2.43
N GLY A 133 7.13 -3.65 -2.58
CA GLY A 133 7.61 -2.96 -3.77
C GLY A 133 9.13 -2.89 -3.90
N LEU A 134 9.84 -2.70 -2.78
CA LEU A 134 11.30 -2.63 -2.81
C LEU A 134 11.98 -4.01 -2.94
N THR A 135 11.26 -5.10 -2.66
CA THR A 135 11.81 -6.46 -2.77
C THR A 135 11.37 -7.19 -4.05
N ARG A 136 10.32 -6.69 -4.73
CA ARG A 136 9.76 -7.30 -5.94
C ARG A 136 9.48 -6.26 -7.05
N PRO A 137 10.52 -5.54 -7.51
CA PRO A 137 10.37 -4.59 -8.62
C PRO A 137 10.02 -5.28 -9.97
N ASP A 138 10.23 -6.59 -10.06
CA ASP A 138 9.76 -7.42 -11.17
C ASP A 138 8.23 -7.55 -11.22
N LEU A 139 7.56 -7.43 -10.08
CA LEU A 139 6.12 -7.56 -9.94
C LEU A 139 5.43 -6.19 -9.78
N ILE A 140 6.07 -5.24 -9.10
CA ILE A 140 5.46 -3.98 -8.68
C ILE A 140 6.02 -2.82 -9.49
N LYS A 141 5.12 -2.05 -10.11
CA LYS A 141 5.45 -0.86 -10.90
C LYS A 141 5.54 0.41 -10.07
N GLY A 142 4.87 0.44 -8.92
CA GLY A 142 4.97 1.58 -8.00
C GLY A 142 4.33 1.33 -6.65
N ILE A 143 4.76 2.16 -5.69
CA ILE A 143 4.28 2.11 -4.30
C ILE A 143 3.75 3.47 -3.87
N ALA A 144 2.67 3.48 -3.09
CA ALA A 144 2.12 4.67 -2.44
C ALA A 144 2.11 4.46 -0.92
N VAL A 145 2.98 5.17 -0.22
CA VAL A 145 3.16 5.04 1.23
C VAL A 145 2.58 6.27 1.92
N MET A 146 1.52 6.07 2.69
CA MET A 146 0.87 7.12 3.49
C MET A 146 1.14 6.84 4.97
N SER A 147 1.86 7.73 5.64
CA SER A 147 2.24 7.63 7.07
C SER A 147 2.84 6.28 7.45
N GLY A 148 3.67 5.70 6.57
CA GLY A 148 4.38 4.44 6.79
C GLY A 148 5.83 4.65 7.20
N ARG A 149 6.53 3.54 7.52
CA ARG A 149 7.98 3.55 7.73
C ARG A 149 8.67 2.41 6.98
N LEU A 150 9.87 2.63 6.51
CA LEU A 150 10.70 1.56 5.96
C LEU A 150 11.35 0.77 7.11
N LEU A 151 11.06 -0.54 7.17
CA LEU A 151 11.65 -1.43 8.17
C LEU A 151 13.14 -1.67 7.89
N SER A 152 13.96 -1.62 8.94
CA SER A 152 15.39 -1.94 8.85
C SER A 152 15.64 -3.38 8.38
N GLU A 153 14.75 -4.30 8.75
CA GLU A 153 14.82 -5.72 8.44
C GLU A 153 14.52 -6.04 6.96
N VAL A 154 13.83 -5.15 6.27
CA VAL A 154 13.59 -5.28 4.82
C VAL A 154 14.83 -4.85 4.03
N LYS A 155 15.66 -3.94 4.57
CA LYS A 155 16.81 -3.38 3.84
C LYS A 155 17.75 -4.42 3.23
N PRO A 156 18.12 -5.53 3.91
CA PRO A 156 18.97 -6.57 3.30
C PRO A 156 18.31 -7.32 2.13
N GLN A 157 16.99 -7.22 1.98
CA GLN A 157 16.20 -7.89 0.95
C GLN A 157 15.82 -6.96 -0.21
N ILE A 158 16.12 -5.65 -0.08
CA ILE A 158 15.84 -4.67 -1.13
C ILE A 158 16.60 -5.06 -2.40
N ALA A 159 15.88 -5.07 -3.51
CA ALA A 159 16.46 -5.39 -4.82
C ALA A 159 17.57 -4.39 -5.20
N PRO A 160 18.51 -4.78 -6.07
CA PRO A 160 19.55 -3.87 -6.56
C PRO A 160 18.97 -2.57 -7.14
N ALA A 161 19.62 -1.45 -6.92
CA ALA A 161 19.15 -0.12 -7.39
C ALA A 161 18.85 -0.10 -8.90
N GLN A 162 19.61 -0.85 -9.68
CA GLN A 162 19.38 -0.98 -11.12
C GLN A 162 18.01 -1.57 -11.46
N GLU A 163 17.50 -2.51 -10.68
CA GLU A 163 16.18 -3.11 -10.87
C GLU A 163 15.06 -2.18 -10.40
N LEU A 164 15.35 -1.36 -9.37
CA LEU A 164 14.41 -0.40 -8.78
C LEU A 164 14.28 0.90 -9.56
N ARG A 165 15.15 1.22 -10.51
CA ARG A 165 15.21 2.52 -11.21
C ARG A 165 13.91 2.97 -11.87
N ASN A 166 13.02 2.01 -12.19
CA ASN A 166 11.72 2.26 -12.83
C ASN A 166 10.54 2.13 -11.86
N LEU A 167 10.81 1.93 -10.57
CA LEU A 167 9.77 1.88 -9.53
C LEU A 167 9.28 3.30 -9.23
N ASN A 168 8.00 3.55 -9.45
CA ASN A 168 7.37 4.81 -9.06
C ASN A 168 7.14 4.79 -7.55
N ILE A 169 7.63 5.81 -6.83
CA ILE A 169 7.53 5.86 -5.37
C ILE A 169 6.84 7.15 -4.96
N TYR A 170 5.72 7.02 -4.27
CA TYR A 170 5.03 8.12 -3.61
C TYR A 170 5.11 7.94 -2.10
N ILE A 171 5.48 9.00 -1.39
CA ILE A 171 5.54 9.02 0.08
C ILE A 171 4.83 10.28 0.56
N SER A 172 3.88 10.10 1.48
CA SER A 172 3.23 11.22 2.17
C SER A 172 3.19 10.97 3.67
N HIS A 173 3.35 12.05 4.47
CA HIS A 173 3.36 11.94 5.92
C HIS A 173 2.88 13.22 6.60
N GLY A 174 2.17 13.10 7.72
CA GLY A 174 1.77 14.23 8.55
C GLY A 174 2.93 14.71 9.43
N VAL A 175 3.23 16.02 9.41
CA VAL A 175 4.36 16.58 10.19
C VAL A 175 4.18 16.49 11.70
N SER A 176 2.92 16.39 12.18
CA SER A 176 2.56 16.24 13.59
C SER A 176 2.14 14.81 13.96
N ASP A 177 2.55 13.82 13.15
CA ASP A 177 2.25 12.41 13.42
C ASP A 177 2.93 11.96 14.73
N ASN A 178 2.12 11.60 15.73
CA ASN A 178 2.56 11.17 17.04
C ASN A 178 2.57 9.64 17.21
N VAL A 179 2.16 8.88 16.19
CA VAL A 179 2.18 7.41 16.17
C VAL A 179 3.42 6.90 15.42
N LEU A 180 3.61 7.37 14.18
CA LEU A 180 4.83 7.19 13.41
C LEU A 180 5.40 8.57 13.08
N GLN A 181 6.39 9.00 13.88
CA GLN A 181 6.99 10.33 13.73
C GLN A 181 7.48 10.57 12.31
N ILE A 182 7.37 11.82 11.84
CA ILE A 182 7.77 12.27 10.49
C ILE A 182 9.21 11.85 10.13
N ASP A 183 10.08 11.71 11.11
CA ASP A 183 11.46 11.27 10.92
C ASP A 183 11.59 9.90 10.26
N TYR A 184 10.60 9.02 10.41
CA TYR A 184 10.59 7.75 9.69
C TYR A 184 10.47 7.96 8.18
N ALA A 185 9.61 8.88 7.75
CA ALA A 185 9.43 9.18 6.33
C ALA A 185 10.65 9.91 5.76
N ARG A 186 11.21 10.87 6.52
CA ARG A 186 12.45 11.58 6.13
C ARG A 186 13.62 10.61 5.94
N LYS A 187 13.86 9.72 6.92
CA LYS A 187 14.90 8.68 6.85
C LYS A 187 14.67 7.69 5.71
N ALA A 188 13.42 7.35 5.41
CA ALA A 188 13.10 6.50 4.26
C ALA A 188 13.42 7.22 2.95
N ASN A 189 13.03 8.49 2.81
CA ASN A 189 13.34 9.31 1.64
C ASN A 189 14.86 9.49 1.44
N GLU A 190 15.59 9.83 2.50
CA GLU A 190 17.06 9.93 2.50
C GLU A 190 17.72 8.62 2.05
N TYR A 191 17.28 7.48 2.61
CA TYR A 191 17.82 6.17 2.25
C TYR A 191 17.56 5.85 0.76
N LEU A 192 16.32 6.03 0.28
CA LEU A 192 15.96 5.75 -1.11
C LEU A 192 16.73 6.65 -2.08
N THR A 193 16.88 7.94 -1.74
CA THR A 193 17.70 8.88 -2.53
C THR A 193 19.18 8.46 -2.53
N SER A 194 19.71 7.96 -1.42
CA SER A 194 21.11 7.51 -1.33
C SER A 194 21.42 6.31 -2.23
N ILE A 195 20.42 5.52 -2.57
CA ILE A 195 20.50 4.42 -3.54
C ILE A 195 19.99 4.81 -4.93
N GLN A 196 19.98 6.13 -5.23
CA GLN A 196 19.65 6.71 -6.55
C GLN A 196 18.18 6.52 -7.00
N LEU A 197 17.26 6.32 -6.08
CA LEU A 197 15.82 6.40 -6.36
C LEU A 197 15.34 7.84 -6.13
N ASN A 198 14.25 8.21 -6.80
CA ASN A 198 13.67 9.55 -6.71
C ASN A 198 12.21 9.49 -6.28
N PRO A 199 11.91 9.38 -4.97
CA PRO A 199 10.55 9.38 -4.47
C PRO A 199 9.86 10.74 -4.69
N ASP A 200 8.56 10.71 -5.04
CA ASP A 200 7.68 11.86 -4.88
C ASP A 200 7.33 11.97 -3.39
N TYR A 201 8.08 12.82 -2.66
CA TYR A 201 8.04 12.93 -1.21
C TYR A 201 7.31 14.19 -0.78
N ASN A 202 6.27 14.02 0.07
CA ASN A 202 5.38 15.09 0.48
C ASN A 202 5.12 15.07 1.99
N GLU A 203 5.28 16.22 2.65
CA GLU A 203 4.90 16.44 4.05
C GLU A 203 3.64 17.31 4.11
N PHE A 204 2.71 16.95 4.99
CA PHE A 204 1.44 17.65 5.13
C PHE A 204 1.20 18.08 6.58
N ALA A 205 0.47 19.18 6.77
CA ALA A 205 -0.06 19.53 8.07
C ALA A 205 -1.05 18.44 8.53
N GLY A 206 -0.83 17.87 9.71
CA GLY A 206 -1.69 16.81 10.26
C GLY A 206 -0.94 15.79 11.09
N GLY A 207 -1.70 14.93 11.77
CA GLY A 207 -1.22 13.82 12.58
C GLY A 207 -1.23 12.49 11.81
N HIS A 208 -1.49 11.39 12.55
CA HIS A 208 -1.55 10.03 11.99
C HIS A 208 -2.89 9.77 11.30
N THR A 209 -3.12 10.37 10.15
CA THR A 209 -4.36 10.26 9.36
C THR A 209 -4.10 10.58 7.90
N ILE A 210 -4.99 10.15 7.00
CA ILE A 210 -5.01 10.59 5.60
C ILE A 210 -5.86 11.86 5.54
N THR A 211 -5.22 13.02 5.32
CA THR A 211 -5.95 14.28 5.13
C THR A 211 -6.47 14.41 3.70
N SER A 212 -7.37 15.36 3.46
CA SER A 212 -7.87 15.67 2.11
C SER A 212 -6.73 16.12 1.17
N GLU A 213 -5.74 16.84 1.69
CA GLU A 213 -4.57 17.28 0.94
C GLU A 213 -3.69 16.09 0.56
N MET A 214 -3.45 15.14 1.49
CA MET A 214 -2.72 13.89 1.20
C MET A 214 -3.43 13.06 0.13
N LEU A 215 -4.76 12.91 0.24
CA LEU A 215 -5.55 12.20 -0.75
C LEU A 215 -5.51 12.89 -2.11
N GLY A 216 -5.64 14.23 -2.14
CA GLY A 216 -5.53 15.03 -3.36
C GLY A 216 -4.16 14.86 -4.05
N SER A 217 -3.07 14.88 -3.27
CA SER A 217 -1.72 14.65 -3.77
C SER A 217 -1.54 13.23 -4.32
N LEU A 218 -2.04 12.21 -3.62
CA LEU A 218 -2.04 10.83 -4.12
C LEU A 218 -2.78 10.70 -5.46
N ILE A 219 -3.93 11.36 -5.60
CA ILE A 219 -4.72 11.35 -6.84
C ILE A 219 -3.92 12.00 -7.99
N ILE A 220 -3.25 13.11 -7.74
CA ILE A 220 -2.39 13.79 -8.73
C ILE A 220 -1.26 12.86 -9.15
N TRP A 221 -0.58 12.22 -8.21
CA TRP A 221 0.47 11.26 -8.49
C TRP A 221 -0.03 10.08 -9.32
N LEU A 222 -1.15 9.45 -8.94
CA LEU A 222 -1.74 8.34 -9.71
C LEU A 222 -2.08 8.74 -11.15
N LYS A 223 -2.58 9.97 -11.37
CA LYS A 223 -2.89 10.50 -12.71
C LYS A 223 -1.64 10.83 -13.52
N SER A 224 -0.50 11.10 -12.89
CA SER A 224 0.77 11.38 -13.56
C SER A 224 1.50 10.13 -14.05
N LEU A 225 1.12 8.96 -13.55
CA LEU A 225 1.70 7.68 -13.98
C LEU A 225 1.41 7.44 -15.46
N LYS A 226 2.44 7.12 -16.22
CA LYS A 226 2.28 6.80 -17.65
C LYS A 226 1.60 5.43 -17.78
N HIS A 227 0.41 5.45 -18.32
CA HIS A 227 -0.43 4.27 -18.54
C HIS A 227 -0.33 3.81 -20.01
#